data_ecd3d3ffb0bed5366e61733613a61e7d
#
_entry.id   ecd3d3ffb0bed5366e61733613a61e7d
#
_cell.length_a   1.000
_cell.length_b   1.000
_cell.length_c   1.000
_cell.angle_alpha   90.00
_cell.angle_beta   90.00
_cell.angle_gamma   90.00
#
_symmetry.space_group_name_H-M   'P 1'
#
loop_
_entity.id
_entity.type
_entity.pdbx_description
1 polymer ?
#
loop_
_entity_poly.entity_id
_entity_poly.type
_entity_poly.pdbx_seq_one_letter_code
_entity_poly.pdbx_strand_id
1 'polypeptide(L)'
;NELAAAQNKIANVAFRINPDVGAHTHANITTGLAENKFGISMQDMDKVIDVAVEMKHVKFIGLHFHIGSQILDMGDFIALCNRVNELQDKLEARRILVEHINVGGGLGIDYGHPNRQAIPNFKDYFSTYAGQLKLRPYQTLHFELGRAVVGQCGSLISKVLYVKQGAKKKFAILDAGMTDLIRPALYQAYHKMENITSEEPVESYDVVGPICESSDVFGKAIDLNKVKRGCLLYTSPSPRDYA
;
A
#
# COMPACT_ATOMS: atom_id res chain seq x y z
N ASN A 1 19.06 9.46 21.61
CA ASN A 1 19.65 9.44 22.94
C ASN A 1 19.80 10.86 23.50
N GLU A 2 20.48 11.79 22.81
CA GLU A 2 20.74 13.17 23.27
C GLU A 2 19.45 13.96 23.54
N LEU A 3 18.49 13.96 22.63
CA LEU A 3 17.19 14.64 22.81
C LEU A 3 16.40 14.10 24.00
N ALA A 4 16.44 12.80 24.21
CA ALA A 4 15.79 12.17 25.35
C ALA A 4 16.52 12.54 26.66
N ALA A 5 17.85 12.52 26.65
CA ALA A 5 18.68 12.98 27.77
C ALA A 5 18.39 14.43 28.15
N ALA A 6 18.34 15.34 27.19
CA ALA A 6 18.03 16.75 27.41
C ALA A 6 16.65 16.99 28.03
N GLN A 7 15.71 16.05 27.86
CA GLN A 7 14.37 16.09 28.46
C GLN A 7 14.26 15.22 29.73
N ASN A 8 15.35 14.61 30.18
CA ASN A 8 15.35 13.64 31.28
C ASN A 8 14.32 12.51 31.10
N LYS A 9 14.24 11.97 29.85
CA LYS A 9 13.31 10.90 29.46
C LYS A 9 14.07 9.70 28.90
N ILE A 10 13.38 8.58 28.77
CA ILE A 10 13.81 7.40 28.01
C ILE A 10 12.89 7.29 26.79
N ALA A 11 13.48 7.27 25.60
CA ALA A 11 12.75 7.09 24.35
C ALA A 11 12.58 5.61 24.06
N ASN A 12 11.33 5.15 23.94
CA ASN A 12 11.02 3.83 23.42
C ASN A 12 11.20 3.83 21.90
N VAL A 13 12.01 2.90 21.39
CA VAL A 13 12.28 2.81 19.95
C VAL A 13 12.06 1.40 19.42
N ALA A 14 11.43 1.30 18.27
CA ALA A 14 11.36 0.10 17.45
C ALA A 14 12.13 0.36 16.16
N PHE A 15 12.88 -0.62 15.68
CA PHE A 15 13.63 -0.49 14.43
C PHE A 15 12.85 -1.13 13.28
N ARG A 16 12.69 -0.38 12.19
CA ARG A 16 12.24 -0.94 10.93
C ARG A 16 13.37 -1.70 10.29
N ILE A 17 13.20 -3.00 10.22
CA ILE A 17 14.13 -3.92 9.55
C ILE A 17 13.60 -4.23 8.17
N ASN A 18 14.48 -4.17 7.18
CA ASN A 18 14.17 -4.67 5.86
C ASN A 18 14.33 -6.21 5.88
N PRO A 19 13.23 -6.98 5.80
CA PRO A 19 13.29 -8.42 6.04
C PRO A 19 13.87 -9.22 4.88
N ASP A 20 14.20 -8.56 3.77
CA ASP A 20 14.63 -9.19 2.51
C ASP A 20 13.65 -10.27 2.03
N VAL A 21 12.38 -9.93 2.10
CA VAL A 21 11.26 -10.76 1.61
C VAL A 21 10.65 -10.05 0.41
N GLY A 22 10.61 -10.74 -0.73
CA GLY A 22 9.94 -10.25 -1.94
C GLY A 22 8.42 -10.24 -1.73
N ALA A 23 7.75 -9.20 -2.24
CA ALA A 23 6.31 -9.15 -2.36
C ALA A 23 5.91 -9.11 -3.85
N HIS A 24 4.88 -9.86 -4.23
CA HIS A 24 4.37 -9.91 -5.60
C HIS A 24 3.56 -8.64 -5.93
N THR A 25 4.26 -7.49 -5.99
CA THR A 25 3.67 -6.16 -6.22
C THR A 25 4.45 -5.38 -7.26
N HIS A 26 3.92 -4.22 -7.66
CA HIS A 26 4.64 -3.30 -8.55
C HIS A 26 5.97 -2.84 -7.92
N ALA A 27 7.04 -2.75 -8.71
CA ALA A 27 8.40 -2.41 -8.24
C ALA A 27 8.45 -1.14 -7.38
N ASN A 28 7.65 -0.11 -7.72
CA ASN A 28 7.63 1.17 -6.99
C ASN A 28 6.95 1.09 -5.59
N ILE A 29 6.24 0.00 -5.28
CA ILE A 29 5.54 -0.19 -4.00
C ILE A 29 6.04 -1.41 -3.22
N THR A 30 7.02 -2.15 -3.73
CA THR A 30 7.75 -3.19 -3.01
C THR A 30 8.80 -2.53 -2.12
N THR A 31 8.75 -2.78 -0.82
CA THR A 31 9.63 -2.14 0.18
C THR A 31 10.41 -3.12 1.05
N GLY A 32 10.26 -4.41 0.81
CA GLY A 32 10.87 -5.48 1.61
C GLY A 32 12.20 -6.02 1.08
N LEU A 33 12.71 -5.53 -0.06
CA LEU A 33 13.95 -6.02 -0.67
C LEU A 33 15.20 -5.40 -0.03
N ALA A 34 16.32 -6.13 -0.09
CA ALA A 34 17.59 -5.75 0.55
C ALA A 34 18.08 -4.33 0.19
N GLU A 35 17.90 -3.89 -1.05
CA GLU A 35 18.36 -2.59 -1.56
C GLU A 35 17.28 -1.51 -1.60
N ASN A 36 16.36 -1.51 -0.64
CA ASN A 36 15.34 -0.47 -0.54
C ASN A 36 15.83 0.71 0.31
N LYS A 37 15.32 1.92 0.01
CA LYS A 37 15.63 3.14 0.79
C LYS A 37 15.08 3.10 2.23
N PHE A 38 14.23 2.13 2.56
CA PHE A 38 13.53 2.03 3.83
C PHE A 38 14.13 0.96 4.74
N GLY A 39 14.15 1.26 6.04
CA GLY A 39 14.55 0.30 7.05
C GLY A 39 16.06 0.08 7.13
N ILE A 40 16.44 -0.72 8.10
CA ILE A 40 17.80 -1.16 8.37
C ILE A 40 18.01 -2.51 7.67
N SER A 41 19.13 -2.71 7.02
CA SER A 41 19.45 -3.98 6.37
C SER A 41 19.56 -5.12 7.38
N MET A 42 19.29 -6.34 6.94
CA MET A 42 19.50 -7.54 7.77
C MET A 42 20.95 -7.67 8.25
N GLN A 43 21.92 -7.17 7.46
CA GLN A 43 23.35 -7.23 7.79
C GLN A 43 23.73 -6.26 8.92
N ASP A 44 23.05 -5.11 8.99
CA ASP A 44 23.35 -4.08 10.00
C ASP A 44 22.47 -4.19 11.25
N MET A 45 21.42 -5.00 11.22
CA MET A 45 20.43 -5.10 12.29
C MET A 45 21.07 -5.34 13.66
N ASP A 46 21.95 -6.33 13.78
CA ASP A 46 22.58 -6.69 15.05
C ASP A 46 23.38 -5.53 15.61
N LYS A 47 24.21 -4.93 14.77
CA LYS A 47 25.05 -3.79 15.15
C LYS A 47 24.24 -2.59 15.64
N VAL A 48 23.11 -2.30 14.94
CA VAL A 48 22.25 -1.16 15.34
C VAL A 48 21.54 -1.45 16.66
N ILE A 49 21.07 -2.69 16.86
CA ILE A 49 20.44 -3.09 18.13
C ILE A 49 21.47 -3.05 19.27
N ASP A 50 22.71 -3.53 19.06
CA ASP A 50 23.77 -3.48 20.07
C ASP A 50 24.03 -2.05 20.54
N VAL A 51 24.16 -1.13 19.61
CA VAL A 51 24.34 0.29 19.94
C VAL A 51 23.12 0.84 20.72
N ALA A 52 21.90 0.45 20.35
CA ALA A 52 20.70 0.96 21.01
C ALA A 52 20.56 0.46 22.46
N VAL A 53 20.87 -0.81 22.73
CA VAL A 53 20.74 -1.39 24.07
C VAL A 53 21.80 -0.84 25.07
N GLU A 54 22.89 -0.28 24.58
CA GLU A 54 23.91 0.40 25.40
C GLU A 54 23.58 1.86 25.73
N MET A 55 22.56 2.45 25.05
CA MET A 55 22.20 3.86 25.22
C MET A 55 21.36 4.07 26.48
N LYS A 56 21.80 4.99 27.38
CA LYS A 56 21.10 5.28 28.65
C LYS A 56 19.67 5.83 28.49
N HIS A 57 19.42 6.58 27.43
CA HIS A 57 18.15 7.29 27.22
C HIS A 57 17.35 6.74 26.05
N VAL A 58 17.65 5.50 25.64
CA VAL A 58 16.88 4.75 24.65
C VAL A 58 16.56 3.39 25.21
N LYS A 59 15.30 2.96 25.06
CA LYS A 59 14.85 1.60 25.29
C LYS A 59 14.45 0.98 23.96
N PHE A 60 15.20 -0.02 23.50
CA PHE A 60 14.77 -0.84 22.38
C PHE A 60 13.58 -1.68 22.81
N ILE A 61 12.44 -1.54 22.13
CA ILE A 61 11.20 -2.22 22.51
C ILE A 61 10.68 -3.16 21.41
N GLY A 62 11.14 -3.06 20.16
CA GLY A 62 10.50 -3.86 19.12
C GLY A 62 11.09 -3.78 17.74
N LEU A 63 10.56 -4.64 16.90
CA LEU A 63 10.84 -4.70 15.48
C LEU A 63 9.63 -4.21 14.67
N HIS A 64 9.91 -3.48 13.60
CA HIS A 64 8.92 -3.03 12.64
C HIS A 64 9.29 -3.52 11.24
N PHE A 65 8.29 -3.89 10.46
CA PHE A 65 8.43 -4.40 9.10
C PHE A 65 7.38 -3.75 8.18
N HIS A 66 7.69 -3.67 6.91
CA HIS A 66 6.72 -3.34 5.88
C HIS A 66 7.25 -3.82 4.53
N ILE A 67 6.61 -4.79 3.91
CA ILE A 67 7.11 -5.47 2.70
C ILE A 67 6.57 -4.88 1.40
N GLY A 68 5.52 -4.08 1.46
CA GLY A 68 4.95 -3.45 0.26
C GLY A 68 3.50 -3.02 0.46
N SER A 69 2.90 -2.57 -0.63
CA SER A 69 1.49 -2.16 -0.69
C SER A 69 0.76 -2.89 -1.80
N GLN A 70 -0.56 -3.04 -1.68
CA GLN A 70 -1.40 -3.74 -2.67
C GLN A 70 -1.01 -5.23 -2.83
N ILE A 71 -0.75 -5.91 -1.73
CA ILE A 71 -0.42 -7.34 -1.69
C ILE A 71 -1.72 -8.13 -1.63
N LEU A 72 -1.91 -9.02 -2.58
CA LEU A 72 -3.09 -9.89 -2.67
C LEU A 72 -2.74 -11.37 -2.39
N ASP A 73 -1.45 -11.73 -2.46
CA ASP A 73 -0.97 -13.08 -2.16
C ASP A 73 -0.64 -13.23 -0.67
N MET A 74 -1.38 -14.09 0.02
CA MET A 74 -1.11 -14.40 1.42
C MET A 74 0.24 -15.07 1.64
N GLY A 75 0.83 -15.69 0.62
CA GLY A 75 2.18 -16.25 0.66
C GLY A 75 3.25 -15.24 1.05
N ASP A 76 3.12 -13.99 0.64
CA ASP A 76 4.05 -12.91 0.99
C ASP A 76 4.02 -12.61 2.50
N PHE A 77 2.82 -12.63 3.10
CA PHE A 77 2.68 -12.44 4.56
C PHE A 77 3.16 -13.66 5.35
N ILE A 78 3.01 -14.88 4.81
CA ILE A 78 3.58 -16.10 5.41
C ILE A 78 5.12 -16.02 5.40
N ALA A 79 5.70 -15.59 4.29
CA ALA A 79 7.16 -15.40 4.19
C ALA A 79 7.66 -14.37 5.20
N LEU A 80 6.92 -13.25 5.38
CA LEU A 80 7.22 -12.28 6.44
C LEU A 80 7.15 -12.91 7.83
N CYS A 81 6.09 -13.67 8.16
CA CYS A 81 5.96 -14.33 9.45
C CYS A 81 7.15 -15.25 9.76
N ASN A 82 7.58 -16.04 8.76
CA ASN A 82 8.75 -16.91 8.92
C ASN A 82 10.01 -16.11 9.23
N ARG A 83 10.25 -15.03 8.48
CA ARG A 83 11.39 -14.15 8.72
C ARG A 83 11.34 -13.51 10.10
N VAL A 84 10.17 -13.02 10.53
CA VAL A 84 9.99 -12.44 11.87
C VAL A 84 10.27 -13.48 12.95
N ASN A 85 9.80 -14.72 12.79
CA ASN A 85 10.09 -15.80 13.74
C ASN A 85 11.59 -16.08 13.87
N GLU A 86 12.32 -16.17 12.75
CA GLU A 86 13.78 -16.34 12.74
C GLU A 86 14.51 -15.22 13.51
N LEU A 87 14.07 -13.96 13.28
CA LEU A 87 14.67 -12.81 13.94
C LEU A 87 14.38 -12.76 15.43
N GLN A 88 13.17 -13.12 15.83
CA GLN A 88 12.81 -13.22 17.25
C GLN A 88 13.65 -14.29 17.96
N ASP A 89 13.77 -15.48 17.37
CA ASP A 89 14.56 -16.57 17.92
C ASP A 89 16.04 -16.16 18.09
N LYS A 90 16.58 -15.45 17.10
CA LYS A 90 17.96 -14.93 17.13
C LYS A 90 18.17 -13.90 18.26
N LEU A 91 17.23 -12.95 18.43
CA LEU A 91 17.33 -11.93 19.48
C LEU A 91 17.13 -12.54 20.88
N GLU A 92 16.20 -13.48 21.02
CA GLU A 92 15.96 -14.21 22.26
C GLU A 92 17.20 -15.01 22.70
N ALA A 93 17.89 -15.68 21.78
CA ALA A 93 19.17 -16.35 22.06
C ALA A 93 20.25 -15.39 22.59
N ARG A 94 20.16 -14.11 22.22
CA ARG A 94 21.04 -13.02 22.71
C ARG A 94 20.50 -12.36 23.99
N ARG A 95 19.39 -12.82 24.55
CA ARG A 95 18.69 -12.25 25.71
C ARG A 95 18.17 -10.83 25.48
N ILE A 96 17.86 -10.48 24.22
CA ILE A 96 17.28 -9.19 23.84
C ILE A 96 15.77 -9.38 23.73
N LEU A 97 15.02 -8.71 24.59
CA LEU A 97 13.55 -8.78 24.59
C LEU A 97 12.97 -7.89 23.50
N VAL A 98 12.00 -8.41 22.77
CA VAL A 98 11.22 -7.72 21.76
C VAL A 98 9.78 -7.69 22.24
N GLU A 99 9.36 -6.58 22.82
CA GLU A 99 8.02 -6.42 23.40
C GLU A 99 6.94 -6.16 22.32
N HIS A 100 7.34 -5.49 21.21
CA HIS A 100 6.45 -5.08 20.14
C HIS A 100 6.90 -5.63 18.79
N ILE A 101 6.00 -6.27 18.09
CA ILE A 101 6.16 -6.68 16.69
C ILE A 101 5.18 -5.88 15.85
N ASN A 102 5.68 -5.04 14.95
CA ASN A 102 4.86 -4.32 13.99
C ASN A 102 5.12 -4.90 12.59
N VAL A 103 4.11 -5.54 12.01
CA VAL A 103 4.22 -6.18 10.70
C VAL A 103 3.85 -5.25 9.54
N GLY A 104 3.59 -3.97 9.84
CA GLY A 104 3.21 -2.98 8.85
C GLY A 104 1.81 -3.19 8.30
N GLY A 105 1.63 -2.81 7.07
CA GLY A 105 0.37 -2.98 6.35
C GLY A 105 0.56 -3.81 5.08
N GLY A 106 -0.03 -3.33 4.00
CA GLY A 106 0.19 -3.88 2.67
C GLY A 106 -0.97 -4.65 2.08
N LEU A 107 -1.94 -5.09 2.89
CA LEU A 107 -3.12 -5.80 2.36
C LEU A 107 -3.80 -4.98 1.27
N GLY A 108 -3.98 -5.61 0.11
CA GLY A 108 -4.56 -5.02 -1.08
C GLY A 108 -6.08 -5.08 -1.12
N ILE A 109 -6.65 -4.43 -2.14
CA ILE A 109 -8.07 -4.44 -2.48
C ILE A 109 -8.24 -4.85 -3.94
N ASP A 110 -9.44 -5.33 -4.32
CA ASP A 110 -9.75 -5.66 -5.70
C ASP A 110 -10.19 -4.40 -6.47
N TYR A 111 -9.30 -3.86 -7.29
CA TYR A 111 -9.59 -2.73 -8.16
C TYR A 111 -10.38 -3.13 -9.42
N GLY A 112 -10.32 -4.40 -9.81
CA GLY A 112 -11.04 -4.90 -10.99
C GLY A 112 -12.54 -5.09 -10.75
N HIS A 113 -12.87 -5.55 -9.54
CA HIS A 113 -14.25 -5.86 -9.16
C HIS A 113 -14.61 -5.27 -7.79
N PRO A 114 -14.50 -3.94 -7.62
CA PRO A 114 -14.62 -3.28 -6.31
C PRO A 114 -15.97 -3.50 -5.63
N ASN A 115 -17.04 -3.69 -6.41
CA ASN A 115 -18.39 -3.92 -5.90
C ASN A 115 -18.65 -5.39 -5.53
N ARG A 116 -17.81 -6.32 -6.02
CA ARG A 116 -17.96 -7.76 -5.75
C ARG A 116 -17.40 -8.12 -4.37
N GLN A 117 -16.35 -7.46 -3.96
CA GLN A 117 -15.70 -7.66 -2.68
C GLN A 117 -15.51 -6.31 -2.00
N ALA A 118 -16.60 -5.80 -1.41
CA ALA A 118 -16.64 -4.48 -0.79
C ALA A 118 -15.75 -4.33 0.45
N ILE A 119 -15.34 -5.45 1.05
CA ILE A 119 -14.44 -5.48 2.21
C ILE A 119 -13.31 -6.44 1.90
N PRO A 120 -12.03 -6.04 2.08
CA PRO A 120 -10.88 -6.91 1.93
C PRO A 120 -10.99 -8.15 2.84
N ASN A 121 -10.31 -9.21 2.47
CA ASN A 121 -10.35 -10.46 3.22
C ASN A 121 -9.52 -10.39 4.51
N PHE A 122 -9.99 -9.59 5.45
CA PHE A 122 -9.36 -9.44 6.77
C PHE A 122 -9.30 -10.76 7.54
N LYS A 123 -10.27 -11.66 7.32
CA LYS A 123 -10.29 -12.95 8.00
C LYS A 123 -9.05 -13.76 7.65
N ASP A 124 -8.76 -13.95 6.37
CA ASP A 124 -7.61 -14.72 5.94
C ASP A 124 -6.30 -14.02 6.31
N TYR A 125 -6.26 -12.68 6.18
CA TYR A 125 -5.11 -11.89 6.58
C TYR A 125 -4.74 -12.09 8.05
N PHE A 126 -5.67 -11.87 8.97
CA PHE A 126 -5.41 -12.04 10.40
C PHE A 126 -5.21 -13.51 10.80
N SER A 127 -5.93 -14.45 10.15
CA SER A 127 -5.72 -15.88 10.38
C SER A 127 -4.33 -16.33 9.95
N THR A 128 -3.77 -15.75 8.89
CA THR A 128 -2.39 -16.01 8.46
C THR A 128 -1.41 -15.64 9.56
N TYR A 129 -1.51 -14.44 10.13
CA TYR A 129 -0.63 -14.06 11.23
C TYR A 129 -0.86 -14.88 12.49
N ALA A 130 -2.10 -15.16 12.85
CA ALA A 130 -2.43 -15.98 14.02
C ALA A 130 -1.90 -17.41 13.90
N GLY A 131 -1.86 -17.96 12.68
CA GLY A 131 -1.39 -19.33 12.43
C GLY A 131 0.12 -19.44 12.19
N GLN A 132 0.77 -18.41 11.69
CA GLN A 132 2.16 -18.48 11.22
C GLN A 132 3.15 -17.71 12.12
N LEU A 133 2.71 -16.63 12.79
CA LEU A 133 3.58 -15.83 13.64
C LEU A 133 3.61 -16.38 15.06
N LYS A 134 4.79 -16.76 15.54
CA LYS A 134 5.01 -17.32 16.89
C LYS A 134 5.20 -16.20 17.91
N LEU A 135 4.10 -15.52 18.28
CA LEU A 135 4.15 -14.48 19.33
C LEU A 135 4.46 -15.10 20.70
N ARG A 136 5.29 -14.40 21.49
CA ARG A 136 5.52 -14.71 22.90
C ARG A 136 4.40 -14.10 23.76
N PRO A 137 4.09 -14.65 24.94
CA PRO A 137 2.97 -14.18 25.77
C PRO A 137 3.05 -12.71 26.18
N TYR A 138 4.24 -12.13 26.19
CA TYR A 138 4.49 -10.73 26.57
C TYR A 138 4.48 -9.77 25.36
N GLN A 139 4.33 -10.28 24.14
CA GLN A 139 4.42 -9.45 22.93
C GLN A 139 3.08 -8.88 22.52
N THR A 140 3.14 -7.68 21.94
CA THR A 140 2.01 -7.04 21.28
C THR A 140 2.26 -6.99 19.78
N LEU A 141 1.29 -7.43 18.99
CA LEU A 141 1.30 -7.37 17.54
C LEU A 141 0.61 -6.10 17.05
N HIS A 142 1.27 -5.37 16.16
CA HIS A 142 0.76 -4.13 15.57
C HIS A 142 0.63 -4.25 14.05
N PHE A 143 -0.38 -3.58 13.50
CA PHE A 143 -0.65 -3.49 12.07
C PHE A 143 -0.81 -2.04 11.64
N GLU A 144 -0.39 -1.72 10.41
CA GLU A 144 -0.49 -0.40 9.80
C GLU A 144 -1.31 -0.47 8.50
N LEU A 145 -2.54 -0.96 8.59
CA LEU A 145 -3.43 -1.10 7.45
C LEU A 145 -3.98 0.27 7.03
N GLY A 146 -3.61 0.71 5.86
CA GLY A 146 -4.14 1.93 5.24
C GLY A 146 -5.18 1.60 4.15
N ARG A 147 -4.67 1.18 2.97
CA ARG A 147 -5.51 0.89 1.79
C ARG A 147 -6.67 -0.06 2.09
N ALA A 148 -6.42 -1.17 2.76
CA ALA A 148 -7.43 -2.15 3.07
C ALA A 148 -8.58 -1.60 3.92
N VAL A 149 -8.31 -0.59 4.77
CA VAL A 149 -9.33 0.01 5.64
C VAL A 149 -10.16 1.06 4.91
N VAL A 150 -9.51 1.95 4.14
CA VAL A 150 -10.19 3.12 3.55
C VAL A 150 -10.29 3.09 2.03
N GLY A 151 -9.63 2.13 1.39
CA GLY A 151 -9.51 2.11 -0.06
C GLY A 151 -10.84 2.07 -0.81
N GLN A 152 -11.82 1.37 -0.28
CA GLN A 152 -13.14 1.24 -0.88
C GLN A 152 -14.18 2.22 -0.31
N CYS A 153 -13.76 3.17 0.53
CA CYS A 153 -14.65 4.16 1.13
C CYS A 153 -14.86 5.40 0.25
N GLY A 154 -14.13 5.52 -0.86
CA GLY A 154 -14.19 6.68 -1.73
C GLY A 154 -14.33 6.32 -3.21
N SER A 155 -14.87 7.26 -3.98
CA SER A 155 -15.00 7.19 -5.43
C SER A 155 -14.72 8.56 -6.03
N LEU A 156 -14.14 8.57 -7.23
CA LEU A 156 -14.00 9.79 -8.00
C LEU A 156 -15.17 9.90 -8.99
N ILE A 157 -15.96 10.94 -8.84
CA ILE A 157 -16.99 11.31 -9.83
C ILE A 157 -16.45 12.47 -10.65
N SER A 158 -16.38 12.31 -11.94
CA SER A 158 -15.87 13.31 -12.87
C SER A 158 -16.84 13.53 -14.04
N LYS A 159 -16.83 14.76 -14.56
CA LYS A 159 -17.69 15.17 -15.65
C LYS A 159 -16.92 15.17 -16.96
N VAL A 160 -17.55 14.67 -18.01
CA VAL A 160 -16.99 14.75 -19.35
C VAL A 160 -17.14 16.17 -19.90
N LEU A 161 -16.00 16.82 -20.13
CA LEU A 161 -15.92 18.16 -20.74
C LEU A 161 -16.09 18.10 -22.26
N TYR A 162 -15.40 17.15 -22.89
CA TYR A 162 -15.42 16.97 -24.35
C TYR A 162 -15.28 15.49 -24.71
N VAL A 163 -15.84 15.15 -25.88
CA VAL A 163 -15.54 13.89 -26.57
C VAL A 163 -14.84 14.25 -27.88
N LYS A 164 -13.60 13.79 -28.04
CA LYS A 164 -12.81 14.03 -29.25
C LYS A 164 -12.76 12.75 -30.09
N GLN A 165 -13.19 12.84 -31.34
CA GLN A 165 -12.96 11.78 -32.33
C GLN A 165 -11.60 11.97 -32.97
N GLY A 166 -10.67 11.07 -32.72
CA GLY A 166 -9.40 10.97 -33.44
C GLY A 166 -9.55 10.06 -34.66
N ALA A 167 -8.47 9.90 -35.41
CA ALA A 167 -8.46 9.05 -36.60
C ALA A 167 -8.71 7.56 -36.29
N LYS A 168 -8.20 7.08 -35.13
CA LYS A 168 -8.31 5.67 -34.72
C LYS A 168 -8.96 5.45 -33.35
N LYS A 169 -9.16 6.52 -32.58
CA LYS A 169 -9.59 6.44 -31.20
C LYS A 169 -10.58 7.55 -30.85
N LYS A 170 -11.41 7.29 -29.85
CA LYS A 170 -12.22 8.29 -29.20
C LYS A 170 -11.61 8.66 -27.85
N PHE A 171 -11.63 9.93 -27.49
CA PHE A 171 -11.17 10.43 -26.23
C PHE A 171 -12.34 11.00 -25.42
N ALA A 172 -12.48 10.58 -24.17
CA ALA A 172 -13.32 11.21 -23.18
C ALA A 172 -12.45 12.08 -22.29
N ILE A 173 -12.58 13.41 -22.40
CA ILE A 173 -11.77 14.38 -21.64
C ILE A 173 -12.58 14.82 -20.42
N LEU A 174 -12.03 14.59 -19.24
CA LEU A 174 -12.69 14.82 -17.95
C LEU A 174 -12.32 16.17 -17.35
N ASP A 175 -13.06 16.61 -16.34
CA ASP A 175 -12.71 17.71 -15.45
C ASP A 175 -11.83 17.29 -14.28
N ALA A 176 -11.47 16.02 -14.19
CA ALA A 176 -10.49 15.46 -13.28
C ALA A 176 -9.24 15.02 -14.04
N GLY A 177 -8.09 15.04 -13.39
CA GLY A 177 -6.81 14.65 -13.98
C GLY A 177 -5.91 13.87 -13.01
N MET A 178 -4.66 13.69 -13.41
CA MET A 178 -3.65 13.00 -12.60
C MET A 178 -3.38 13.69 -11.25
N THR A 179 -3.76 14.95 -11.10
CA THR A 179 -3.69 15.68 -9.83
C THR A 179 -4.77 15.26 -8.83
N ASP A 180 -5.84 14.66 -9.33
CA ASP A 180 -6.94 14.14 -8.51
C ASP A 180 -6.79 12.64 -8.23
N LEU A 181 -6.30 11.89 -9.21
CA LEU A 181 -6.01 10.46 -9.11
C LEU A 181 -4.71 10.13 -9.85
N ILE A 182 -3.59 10.15 -9.11
CA ILE A 182 -2.25 9.96 -9.67
C ILE A 182 -1.95 8.51 -10.09
N ARG A 183 -2.60 7.53 -9.50
CA ARG A 183 -2.22 6.11 -9.61
C ARG A 183 -2.22 5.56 -11.05
N PRO A 184 -3.16 5.86 -11.94
CA PRO A 184 -3.08 5.43 -13.34
C PRO A 184 -1.83 5.94 -14.04
N ALA A 185 -1.49 7.22 -13.84
CA ALA A 185 -0.31 7.83 -14.46
C ALA A 185 1.01 7.30 -13.88
N LEU A 186 1.11 7.17 -12.54
CA LEU A 186 2.35 6.81 -11.86
C LEU A 186 2.63 5.31 -11.84
N TYR A 187 1.60 4.49 -11.62
CA TYR A 187 1.73 3.05 -11.42
C TYR A 187 1.09 2.22 -12.54
N GLN A 188 0.52 2.87 -13.57
CA GLN A 188 -0.31 2.20 -14.57
C GLN A 188 -1.45 1.37 -13.92
N ALA A 189 -1.91 1.86 -12.76
CA ALA A 189 -2.89 1.16 -11.97
C ALA A 189 -4.26 1.18 -12.65
N TYR A 190 -4.89 0.02 -12.69
CA TYR A 190 -6.26 -0.10 -13.15
C TYR A 190 -7.24 0.40 -12.08
N HIS A 191 -8.22 1.19 -12.52
CA HIS A 191 -9.40 1.56 -11.78
C HIS A 191 -10.62 1.30 -12.66
N LYS A 192 -11.64 0.65 -12.10
CA LYS A 192 -12.89 0.44 -12.82
C LYS A 192 -13.56 1.77 -13.09
N MET A 193 -14.00 2.00 -14.33
CA MET A 193 -14.74 3.18 -14.72
C MET A 193 -16.10 2.80 -15.29
N GLU A 194 -17.12 3.60 -15.01
CA GLU A 194 -18.49 3.42 -15.49
C GLU A 194 -19.09 4.78 -15.86
N ASN A 195 -19.85 4.83 -16.96
CA ASN A 195 -20.68 5.99 -17.25
C ASN A 195 -22.02 5.82 -16.52
N ILE A 196 -22.24 6.61 -15.48
CA ILE A 196 -23.42 6.51 -14.61
C ILE A 196 -24.61 7.33 -15.12
N THR A 197 -24.50 7.95 -16.29
CA THR A 197 -25.52 8.83 -16.87
C THR A 197 -25.98 8.39 -18.26
N SER A 198 -25.54 7.23 -18.76
CA SER A 198 -25.92 6.72 -20.07
C SER A 198 -26.11 5.21 -20.02
N GLU A 199 -27.16 4.76 -20.73
CA GLU A 199 -27.45 3.35 -20.99
C GLU A 199 -27.31 3.01 -22.49
N GLU A 200 -26.79 3.95 -23.29
CA GLU A 200 -26.57 3.75 -24.72
C GLU A 200 -25.49 2.65 -24.94
N PRO A 201 -25.45 2.06 -26.16
CA PRO A 201 -24.49 0.99 -26.46
C PRO A 201 -23.05 1.34 -26.12
N VAL A 202 -22.29 0.33 -25.72
CA VAL A 202 -20.89 0.46 -25.29
C VAL A 202 -20.01 0.86 -26.48
N GLU A 203 -19.11 1.79 -26.23
CA GLU A 203 -18.05 2.22 -27.15
C GLU A 203 -16.72 2.29 -26.39
N SER A 204 -15.60 2.19 -27.11
CA SER A 204 -14.25 2.24 -26.49
C SER A 204 -13.68 3.65 -26.51
N TYR A 205 -13.11 4.08 -25.38
CA TYR A 205 -12.54 5.40 -25.18
C TYR A 205 -11.17 5.33 -24.52
N ASP A 206 -10.27 6.23 -24.92
CA ASP A 206 -9.15 6.62 -24.06
C ASP A 206 -9.70 7.72 -23.12
N VAL A 207 -9.75 7.45 -21.81
CA VAL A 207 -10.25 8.37 -20.79
C VAL A 207 -9.07 9.17 -20.24
N VAL A 208 -9.12 10.50 -20.39
CA VAL A 208 -7.99 11.40 -20.15
C VAL A 208 -8.42 12.62 -19.33
N GLY A 209 -7.46 13.20 -18.59
CA GLY A 209 -7.66 14.45 -17.90
C GLY A 209 -7.41 15.67 -18.79
N PRO A 210 -7.56 16.89 -18.24
CA PRO A 210 -7.44 18.15 -18.98
C PRO A 210 -6.00 18.72 -18.97
N ILE A 211 -5.05 18.07 -18.31
CA ILE A 211 -3.71 18.58 -18.09
C ILE A 211 -2.87 18.44 -19.36
N CYS A 212 -2.02 19.43 -19.66
CA CYS A 212 -1.14 19.43 -20.82
C CYS A 212 0.07 18.48 -20.60
N GLU A 213 -0.23 17.20 -20.34
CA GLU A 213 0.74 16.14 -20.07
C GLU A 213 0.22 14.81 -20.64
N SER A 214 1.04 14.12 -21.45
CA SER A 214 0.64 12.87 -22.12
C SER A 214 0.35 11.72 -21.16
N SER A 215 0.86 11.78 -19.94
CA SER A 215 0.61 10.82 -18.87
C SER A 215 -0.70 11.07 -18.11
N ASP A 216 -1.42 12.16 -18.39
CA ASP A 216 -2.72 12.47 -17.78
C ASP A 216 -3.83 11.58 -18.36
N VAL A 217 -3.73 10.30 -18.08
CA VAL A 217 -4.60 9.24 -18.60
C VAL A 217 -5.13 8.39 -17.45
N PHE A 218 -6.44 8.26 -17.35
CA PHE A 218 -7.12 7.36 -16.42
C PHE A 218 -7.13 5.92 -16.94
N GLY A 219 -7.30 5.74 -18.27
CA GLY A 219 -7.25 4.44 -18.91
C GLY A 219 -7.35 4.54 -20.43
N LYS A 220 -6.80 3.53 -21.10
CA LYS A 220 -6.82 3.41 -22.57
C LYS A 220 -7.72 2.28 -22.98
N ALA A 221 -8.46 2.49 -24.08
CA ALA A 221 -9.40 1.52 -24.66
C ALA A 221 -10.41 1.00 -23.62
N ILE A 222 -10.96 1.91 -22.82
CA ILE A 222 -11.95 1.60 -21.80
C ILE A 222 -13.33 1.52 -22.45
N ASP A 223 -14.01 0.41 -22.24
CA ASP A 223 -15.37 0.17 -22.71
C ASP A 223 -16.37 0.83 -21.75
N LEU A 224 -17.07 1.84 -22.25
CA LEU A 224 -18.08 2.61 -21.52
C LEU A 224 -19.37 2.70 -22.33
N ASN A 225 -20.52 2.73 -21.65
CA ASN A 225 -21.75 3.20 -22.28
C ASN A 225 -21.48 4.55 -22.93
N LYS A 226 -22.01 4.76 -24.16
CA LYS A 226 -21.67 5.89 -24.99
C LYS A 226 -21.58 7.20 -24.23
N VAL A 227 -20.43 7.85 -24.38
CA VAL A 227 -20.07 9.07 -23.64
C VAL A 227 -20.43 10.30 -24.45
N LYS A 228 -21.06 11.28 -23.81
CA LYS A 228 -21.37 12.61 -24.34
C LYS A 228 -20.85 13.69 -23.40
N ARG A 229 -20.67 14.90 -23.90
CA ARG A 229 -20.38 16.06 -23.05
C ARG A 229 -21.42 16.18 -21.94
N GLY A 230 -20.96 16.34 -20.71
CA GLY A 230 -21.81 16.45 -19.53
C GLY A 230 -22.11 15.11 -18.83
N CYS A 231 -21.79 13.97 -19.44
CA CYS A 231 -21.87 12.68 -18.75
C CYS A 231 -21.02 12.67 -17.49
N LEU A 232 -21.46 11.91 -16.49
CA LEU A 232 -20.69 11.67 -15.27
C LEU A 232 -20.08 10.27 -15.33
N LEU A 233 -18.77 10.23 -15.12
CA LEU A 233 -18.03 8.97 -14.98
C LEU A 233 -17.72 8.72 -13.50
N TYR A 234 -18.00 7.51 -13.09
CA TYR A 234 -17.58 6.94 -11.81
C TYR A 234 -16.24 6.23 -11.99
N THR A 235 -15.29 6.50 -11.14
CA THR A 235 -14.01 5.79 -11.08
C THR A 235 -13.81 5.23 -9.69
N SER A 236 -13.67 3.91 -9.57
CA SER A 236 -13.64 3.17 -8.32
C SER A 236 -12.35 2.37 -8.15
N PRO A 237 -12.02 2.05 -6.94
CA PRO A 237 -12.05 2.90 -5.74
C PRO A 237 -10.97 3.95 -5.82
N SER A 238 -11.15 5.07 -5.15
CA SER A 238 -10.21 6.18 -5.21
C SER A 238 -9.75 6.60 -3.82
N PRO A 239 -8.97 5.78 -3.10
CA PRO A 239 -8.27 6.33 -1.97
C PRO A 239 -7.04 7.05 -2.48
N ARG A 240 -6.82 8.24 -2.01
CA ARG A 240 -5.54 8.91 -2.13
C ARG A 240 -4.50 8.09 -1.36
N ASP A 241 -3.66 7.37 -2.08
CA ASP A 241 -2.41 6.89 -1.51
C ASP A 241 -1.43 8.05 -1.46
N TYR A 242 -1.44 8.75 -0.36
CA TYR A 242 -0.24 9.45 0.08
C TYR A 242 0.50 8.46 0.99
N ALA A 243 1.46 7.76 0.42
CA ALA A 243 2.51 7.09 1.17
C ALA A 243 3.60 8.11 1.46
#